data_a633e423d63c83b6980b1bb4f57f257c
#
_entry.id   a633e423d63c83b6980b1bb4f57f257c
#
_cell.length_a   1.000
_cell.length_b   1.000
_cell.length_c   1.000
_cell.angle_alpha   90.00
_cell.angle_beta   90.00
_cell.angle_gamma   90.00
#
_symmetry.space_group_name_H-M   'P 1'
#
loop_
_entity.id
_entity.type
_entity.pdbx_description
1 polymer ?
#
loop_
_entity_poly.entity_id
_entity_poly.type
_entity_poly.pdbx_seq_one_letter_code
_entity_poly.pdbx_strand_id
1 'polypeptide(L)'
;MKKQIIVTLGPASFDERIVKRMTRSGTDYFRINLSHTEVKDYKRIINRVSAWTNKPVCPDTEGAQIRTGKINNKNKLIKLTDNQEVCFVPECNKLKKSEIPIANFLPIKIFQIGDLVKIDFDSVLIHITKILDNNIYGKVLEGGTIKSNKGIALDREVKLPCFTEKDIQILKISNKLKIKTIFLSFCSQSNDIVQLRKYFDYPVKVIAKIESKEGLINLIDISNEADGILIDRGDLSRDVPLEKIPFAQEKILSEVKSTGTPVFIATNLMENMITNFKPTRAEINDIVTSLNGGAQGLVLAAETAIGKYPIECVRILSRIIHEIDTGEVRNNQYLFSLPSDRVIEPHGGKLIQQYISESEITINSTPMISVFGHI
;
A
#
# COMPACT_ATOMS: atom_id res chain seq x y z
N MET A 1 0.35 -5.71 -22.63
CA MET A 1 0.85 -6.60 -21.53
C MET A 1 -0.33 -7.00 -20.66
N LYS A 2 -0.33 -8.25 -20.14
CA LYS A 2 -1.38 -8.71 -19.22
C LYS A 2 -1.36 -7.88 -17.93
N LYS A 3 -2.52 -7.42 -17.46
CA LYS A 3 -2.67 -6.73 -16.19
C LYS A 3 -2.37 -7.67 -15.02
N GLN A 4 -1.72 -7.18 -13.97
CA GLN A 4 -1.24 -7.98 -12.84
C GLN A 4 -1.93 -7.59 -11.53
N ILE A 5 -2.14 -8.57 -10.67
CA ILE A 5 -2.68 -8.41 -9.32
C ILE A 5 -1.59 -8.75 -8.31
N ILE A 6 -1.24 -7.78 -7.48
CA ILE A 6 -0.30 -7.93 -6.37
C ILE A 6 -1.09 -7.89 -5.07
N VAL A 7 -0.83 -8.84 -4.18
CA VAL A 7 -1.57 -8.99 -2.92
C VAL A 7 -0.63 -8.86 -1.75
N THR A 8 -0.90 -7.93 -0.85
CA THR A 8 -0.17 -7.83 0.43
C THR A 8 -0.74 -8.82 1.44
N LEU A 9 0.13 -9.67 1.98
CA LEU A 9 -0.22 -10.58 3.05
C LEU A 9 -0.09 -9.91 4.41
N GLY A 10 -1.02 -10.25 5.29
CA GLY A 10 -1.05 -9.77 6.67
C GLY A 10 -1.93 -10.68 7.54
N PRO A 11 -2.28 -10.25 8.75
CA PRO A 11 -3.02 -11.09 9.71
C PRO A 11 -4.29 -11.74 9.18
N ALA A 12 -5.02 -11.05 8.28
CA ALA A 12 -6.27 -11.56 7.71
C ALA A 12 -6.07 -12.58 6.58
N SER A 13 -4.88 -12.65 6.00
CA SER A 13 -4.61 -13.49 4.82
C SER A 13 -3.44 -14.46 5.00
N PHE A 14 -2.76 -14.45 6.15
CA PHE A 14 -1.63 -15.35 6.43
C PHE A 14 -2.12 -16.74 6.84
N ASP A 15 -2.83 -17.39 5.92
CA ASP A 15 -3.40 -18.74 6.05
C ASP A 15 -3.27 -19.49 4.73
N GLU A 16 -2.93 -20.79 4.77
CA GLU A 16 -2.68 -21.60 3.58
C GLU A 16 -3.89 -21.67 2.64
N ARG A 17 -5.10 -21.84 3.19
CA ARG A 17 -6.33 -21.96 2.40
C ARG A 17 -6.64 -20.64 1.71
N ILE A 18 -6.43 -19.52 2.42
CA ILE A 18 -6.65 -18.18 1.89
C ILE A 18 -5.65 -17.89 0.76
N VAL A 19 -4.36 -18.14 0.98
CA VAL A 19 -3.31 -17.92 -0.05
C VAL A 19 -3.58 -18.77 -1.29
N LYS A 20 -3.90 -20.06 -1.14
CA LYS A 20 -4.26 -20.94 -2.26
C LYS A 20 -5.48 -20.43 -3.03
N ARG A 21 -6.51 -19.95 -2.33
CA ARG A 21 -7.72 -19.39 -2.98
C ARG A 21 -7.42 -18.08 -3.71
N MET A 22 -6.66 -17.16 -3.11
CA MET A 22 -6.22 -15.93 -3.78
C MET A 22 -5.36 -16.24 -5.02
N THR A 23 -4.45 -17.23 -4.93
CA THR A 23 -3.65 -17.69 -6.08
C THR A 23 -4.55 -18.13 -7.25
N ARG A 24 -5.58 -18.94 -6.96
CA ARG A 24 -6.55 -19.40 -7.99
C ARG A 24 -7.43 -18.26 -8.50
N SER A 25 -7.65 -17.24 -7.71
CA SER A 25 -8.47 -16.07 -8.08
C SER A 25 -7.75 -15.04 -8.96
N GLY A 26 -6.45 -15.25 -9.27
CA GLY A 26 -5.73 -14.42 -10.23
C GLY A 26 -4.57 -13.61 -9.65
N THR A 27 -4.15 -13.84 -8.40
CA THR A 27 -2.94 -13.21 -7.85
C THR A 27 -1.70 -13.57 -8.67
N ASP A 28 -0.90 -12.57 -9.03
CA ASP A 28 0.37 -12.74 -9.73
C ASP A 28 1.58 -12.66 -8.78
N TYR A 29 1.52 -11.83 -7.73
CA TYR A 29 2.57 -11.68 -6.71
C TYR A 29 1.98 -11.58 -5.31
N PHE A 30 2.68 -12.15 -4.33
CA PHE A 30 2.41 -11.93 -2.91
C PHE A 30 3.47 -11.01 -2.32
N ARG A 31 3.05 -9.92 -1.71
CA ARG A 31 3.90 -8.92 -1.08
C ARG A 31 3.92 -9.10 0.44
N ILE A 32 5.10 -9.07 1.03
CA ILE A 32 5.32 -9.05 2.49
C ILE A 32 5.85 -7.68 2.88
N ASN A 33 5.06 -6.91 3.61
CA ASN A 33 5.45 -5.59 4.10
C ASN A 33 6.39 -5.73 5.29
N LEU A 34 7.64 -5.26 5.11
CA LEU A 34 8.68 -5.37 6.13
C LEU A 34 8.53 -4.36 7.27
N SER A 35 7.74 -3.30 7.11
CA SER A 35 7.41 -2.40 8.24
C SER A 35 6.68 -3.12 9.38
N HIS A 36 6.04 -4.26 9.08
CA HIS A 36 5.29 -5.08 10.04
C HIS A 36 5.90 -6.47 10.26
N THR A 37 7.10 -6.73 9.73
CA THR A 37 7.76 -8.04 9.80
C THR A 37 9.11 -7.91 10.49
N GLU A 38 9.32 -8.65 11.56
CA GLU A 38 10.61 -8.69 12.26
C GLU A 38 11.64 -9.51 11.45
N VAL A 39 12.91 -9.12 11.49
CA VAL A 39 14.01 -9.82 10.78
C VAL A 39 14.06 -11.31 11.11
N LYS A 40 13.90 -11.64 12.40
CA LYS A 40 13.92 -13.05 12.90
C LYS A 40 12.83 -13.92 12.29
N ASP A 41 11.69 -13.34 11.93
CA ASP A 41 10.52 -14.04 11.39
C ASP A 41 10.53 -14.11 9.86
N TYR A 42 11.28 -13.22 9.19
CA TYR A 42 11.24 -13.05 7.75
C TYR A 42 11.49 -14.35 6.97
N LYS A 43 12.58 -15.07 7.26
CA LYS A 43 12.90 -16.33 6.58
C LYS A 43 11.78 -17.36 6.73
N ARG A 44 11.21 -17.48 7.93
CA ARG A 44 10.10 -18.39 8.24
C ARG A 44 8.85 -18.04 7.43
N ILE A 45 8.53 -16.76 7.36
CA ILE A 45 7.37 -16.24 6.62
C ILE A 45 7.51 -16.54 5.13
N ILE A 46 8.64 -16.16 4.51
CA ILE A 46 8.89 -16.40 3.10
C ILE A 46 8.79 -17.89 2.76
N ASN A 47 9.48 -18.76 3.49
CA ASN A 47 9.47 -20.20 3.23
C ASN A 47 8.06 -20.79 3.35
N ARG A 48 7.30 -20.34 4.35
CA ARG A 48 5.94 -20.82 4.60
C ARG A 48 4.98 -20.43 3.49
N VAL A 49 5.00 -19.16 3.07
CA VAL A 49 4.13 -18.70 1.98
C VAL A 49 4.53 -19.32 0.64
N SER A 50 5.84 -19.44 0.36
CA SER A 50 6.33 -20.09 -0.87
C SER A 50 5.96 -21.58 -0.95
N ALA A 51 5.72 -22.25 0.17
CA ALA A 51 5.20 -23.62 0.19
C ALA A 51 3.70 -23.70 -0.15
N TRP A 52 2.95 -22.59 0.00
CA TRP A 52 1.50 -22.54 -0.24
C TRP A 52 1.12 -22.12 -1.66
N THR A 53 2.05 -21.51 -2.41
CA THR A 53 1.78 -20.97 -3.75
C THR A 53 2.98 -21.13 -4.69
N ASN A 54 2.69 -21.20 -5.99
CA ASN A 54 3.70 -21.15 -7.06
C ASN A 54 3.98 -19.71 -7.53
N LYS A 55 3.33 -18.71 -6.91
CA LYS A 55 3.53 -17.30 -7.27
C LYS A 55 4.71 -16.70 -6.49
N PRO A 56 5.43 -15.73 -7.07
CA PRO A 56 6.51 -15.06 -6.37
C PRO A 56 6.05 -14.43 -5.06
N VAL A 57 6.86 -14.61 -4.01
CA VAL A 57 6.68 -13.96 -2.71
C VAL A 57 7.77 -12.92 -2.57
N CYS A 58 7.39 -11.66 -2.50
CA CYS A 58 8.26 -10.51 -2.65
C CYS A 58 8.31 -9.68 -1.36
N PRO A 59 9.47 -9.41 -0.79
CA PRO A 59 9.60 -8.46 0.29
C PRO A 59 9.43 -7.02 -0.24
N ASP A 60 8.83 -6.19 0.60
CA ASP A 60 8.67 -4.76 0.40
C ASP A 60 9.43 -4.05 1.52
N THR A 61 10.54 -3.38 1.18
CA THR A 61 11.45 -2.77 2.15
C THR A 61 10.72 -1.74 3.01
N GLU A 62 11.23 -1.55 4.23
CA GLU A 62 10.68 -0.53 5.13
C GLU A 62 10.99 0.88 4.61
N GLY A 63 12.21 1.08 4.11
CA GLY A 63 12.75 2.38 3.73
C GLY A 63 13.03 3.28 4.95
N ALA A 64 14.02 4.14 4.84
CA ALA A 64 14.32 5.05 5.92
C ALA A 64 13.27 6.17 5.99
N GLN A 65 12.59 6.23 7.12
CA GLN A 65 11.59 7.24 7.43
C GLN A 65 11.76 7.70 8.87
N ILE A 66 11.37 8.95 9.14
CA ILE A 66 11.20 9.40 10.51
C ILE A 66 9.77 8.98 10.92
N ARG A 67 9.66 8.23 12.02
CA ARG A 67 8.36 7.77 12.54
C ARG A 67 8.27 7.95 14.05
N THR A 68 7.05 8.10 14.53
CA THR A 68 6.78 8.02 15.97
C THR A 68 7.10 6.60 16.47
N GLY A 69 7.74 6.50 17.61
CA GLY A 69 8.02 5.26 18.30
C GLY A 69 6.78 4.64 18.96
N LYS A 70 6.97 3.55 19.71
CA LYS A 70 5.90 2.88 20.44
C LYS A 70 5.36 3.74 21.58
N ILE A 71 4.05 3.90 21.65
CA ILE A 71 3.34 4.60 22.69
C ILE A 71 2.71 3.57 23.63
N ASN A 72 3.37 3.34 24.78
CA ASN A 72 3.02 2.28 25.75
C ASN A 72 2.12 2.81 26.89
N ASN A 73 1.23 3.76 26.62
CA ASN A 73 0.24 4.22 27.60
C ASN A 73 -1.07 3.42 27.49
N LYS A 74 -1.96 3.58 28.49
CA LYS A 74 -3.26 2.87 28.56
C LYS A 74 -4.08 3.04 27.26
N ASN A 75 -4.01 4.19 26.62
CA ASN A 75 -4.82 4.54 25.44
C ASN A 75 -4.07 4.28 24.12
N LYS A 76 -2.78 3.91 24.17
CA LYS A 76 -1.91 3.72 23.00
C LYS A 76 -1.87 4.94 22.05
N LEU A 77 -2.05 6.12 22.59
CA LEU A 77 -2.05 7.40 21.88
C LEU A 77 -1.61 8.57 22.79
N ILE A 78 -1.11 9.64 22.17
CA ILE A 78 -0.79 10.91 22.81
C ILE A 78 -1.75 11.96 22.26
N LYS A 79 -2.46 12.68 23.14
CA LYS A 79 -3.27 13.85 22.78
C LYS A 79 -2.46 15.10 23.04
N LEU A 80 -2.36 15.96 22.04
CA LEU A 80 -1.68 17.25 22.10
C LEU A 80 -2.69 18.37 21.89
N THR A 81 -2.47 19.49 22.57
CA THR A 81 -3.28 20.69 22.44
C THR A 81 -2.43 21.83 21.87
N ASP A 82 -3.08 22.80 21.24
CA ASP A 82 -2.42 23.97 20.70
C ASP A 82 -1.61 24.69 21.80
N ASN A 83 -0.48 25.25 21.41
CA ASN A 83 0.48 25.92 22.27
C ASN A 83 1.17 25.06 23.34
N GLN A 84 0.92 23.74 23.39
CA GLN A 84 1.61 22.81 24.27
C GLN A 84 3.10 22.71 23.92
N GLU A 85 3.97 22.73 24.94
CA GLU A 85 5.39 22.38 24.77
C GLU A 85 5.55 20.86 24.77
N VAL A 86 6.37 20.36 23.85
CA VAL A 86 6.66 18.94 23.67
C VAL A 86 8.15 18.70 23.51
N CYS A 87 8.58 17.46 23.78
CA CYS A 87 9.95 17.02 23.58
C CYS A 87 9.95 15.71 22.79
N PHE A 88 10.66 15.66 21.67
CA PHE A 88 10.93 14.42 20.97
C PHE A 88 12.07 13.67 21.68
N VAL A 89 11.81 12.41 21.95
CA VAL A 89 12.73 11.54 22.71
C VAL A 89 12.95 10.21 21.98
N PRO A 90 14.05 9.50 22.21
CA PRO A 90 14.20 8.12 21.75
C PRO A 90 13.07 7.25 22.30
N GLU A 91 12.75 6.18 21.58
CA GLU A 91 11.77 5.20 22.04
C GLU A 91 12.14 4.65 23.42
N CYS A 92 11.22 4.73 24.37
CA CYS A 92 11.43 4.30 25.75
C CYS A 92 10.15 3.67 26.35
N ASN A 93 10.34 2.89 27.44
CA ASN A 93 9.22 2.18 28.08
C ASN A 93 8.26 3.09 28.88
N LYS A 94 8.71 4.27 29.29
CA LYS A 94 7.90 5.24 30.06
C LYS A 94 8.06 6.63 29.46
N LEU A 95 6.95 7.14 28.90
CA LEU A 95 6.88 8.49 28.35
C LEU A 95 6.26 9.44 29.38
N LYS A 96 6.82 10.64 29.49
CA LYS A 96 6.17 11.74 30.19
C LYS A 96 5.05 12.33 29.31
N LYS A 97 4.17 13.12 29.92
CA LYS A 97 2.95 13.64 29.27
C LYS A 97 3.21 14.47 27.99
N SER A 98 4.37 15.12 27.90
CA SER A 98 4.79 15.97 26.78
C SER A 98 5.86 15.34 25.89
N GLU A 99 6.20 14.08 26.09
CA GLU A 99 7.21 13.39 25.30
C GLU A 99 6.60 12.64 24.11
N ILE A 100 7.21 12.82 22.94
CA ILE A 100 6.86 12.14 21.69
C ILE A 100 8.02 11.20 21.34
N PRO A 101 7.82 9.89 21.36
CA PRO A 101 8.89 8.95 21.01
C PRO A 101 9.15 8.97 19.52
N ILE A 102 10.43 8.91 19.11
CA ILE A 102 10.85 8.68 17.73
C ILE A 102 11.41 7.27 17.62
N ALA A 103 10.90 6.49 16.67
CA ALA A 103 11.41 5.17 16.34
C ALA A 103 12.78 5.30 15.65
N ASN A 104 13.69 4.34 15.93
CA ASN A 104 15.00 4.32 15.29
C ASN A 104 15.69 5.68 15.33
N PHE A 105 15.75 6.27 16.53
CA PHE A 105 16.20 7.65 16.76
C PHE A 105 17.37 8.02 15.85
N LEU A 106 17.02 8.57 14.70
CA LEU A 106 17.98 9.11 13.75
C LEU A 106 18.72 10.28 14.43
N PRO A 107 19.98 10.52 14.11
CA PRO A 107 20.76 11.55 14.77
C PRO A 107 19.98 12.88 14.79
N ILE A 108 19.99 13.54 15.92
CA ILE A 108 19.44 14.91 16.17
C ILE A 108 19.77 15.90 15.06
N LYS A 109 20.87 15.65 14.34
CA LYS A 109 21.30 16.44 13.16
C LYS A 109 20.27 16.56 12.04
N ILE A 110 19.21 15.75 12.07
CA ILE A 110 18.12 15.84 11.09
C ILE A 110 17.22 17.04 11.38
N PHE A 111 16.97 17.35 12.66
CA PHE A 111 16.12 18.46 13.05
C PHE A 111 16.92 19.76 13.18
N GLN A 112 16.29 20.85 12.81
CA GLN A 112 16.82 22.21 12.97
C GLN A 112 15.84 23.08 13.74
N ILE A 113 16.35 24.08 14.46
CA ILE A 113 15.50 25.08 15.08
C ILE A 113 14.78 25.85 13.96
N GLY A 114 13.47 25.98 14.08
CA GLY A 114 12.60 26.59 13.06
C GLY A 114 11.86 25.57 12.20
N ASP A 115 12.24 24.29 12.19
CA ASP A 115 11.52 23.26 11.41
C ASP A 115 10.04 23.19 11.80
N LEU A 116 9.17 23.03 10.81
CA LEU A 116 7.78 22.62 11.00
C LEU A 116 7.67 21.11 10.83
N VAL A 117 7.24 20.45 11.87
CA VAL A 117 7.12 18.99 11.96
C VAL A 117 5.66 18.59 11.84
N LYS A 118 5.31 17.88 10.78
CA LYS A 118 3.99 17.30 10.55
C LYS A 118 3.98 15.83 10.98
N ILE A 119 2.97 15.41 11.72
CA ILE A 119 2.81 14.03 12.18
C ILE A 119 1.47 13.48 11.69
N ASP A 120 1.49 12.26 11.11
CA ASP A 120 0.29 11.50 10.71
C ASP A 120 -0.64 12.29 9.75
N PHE A 121 -0.15 12.64 8.55
CA PHE A 121 -0.92 13.35 7.52
C PHE A 121 -1.55 14.68 8.02
N ASP A 122 -0.73 15.54 8.61
CA ASP A 122 -1.15 16.84 9.18
C ASP A 122 -2.09 16.75 10.39
N SER A 123 -2.17 15.58 11.06
CA SER A 123 -2.96 15.46 12.30
C SER A 123 -2.41 16.28 13.45
N VAL A 124 -1.12 16.62 13.41
CA VAL A 124 -0.43 17.48 14.40
C VAL A 124 0.67 18.24 13.69
N LEU A 125 0.75 19.55 13.96
CA LEU A 125 1.82 20.44 13.49
C LEU A 125 2.61 20.98 14.69
N ILE A 126 3.95 20.83 14.65
CA ILE A 126 4.86 21.24 15.71
C ILE A 126 5.98 22.12 15.14
N HIS A 127 6.25 23.25 15.76
CA HIS A 127 7.38 24.11 15.45
C HIS A 127 8.54 23.77 16.38
N ILE A 128 9.74 23.46 15.86
CA ILE A 128 10.94 23.19 16.65
C ILE A 128 11.51 24.50 17.19
N THR A 129 11.52 24.63 18.49
CA THR A 129 11.92 25.88 19.17
C THR A 129 13.32 25.82 19.75
N LYS A 130 13.81 24.60 20.10
CA LYS A 130 15.10 24.43 20.79
C LYS A 130 15.64 23.02 20.59
N ILE A 131 16.94 22.90 20.46
CA ILE A 131 17.68 21.62 20.48
C ILE A 131 18.75 21.74 21.56
N LEU A 132 18.73 20.86 22.55
CA LEU A 132 19.67 20.87 23.67
C LEU A 132 19.95 19.44 24.13
N ASP A 133 21.23 19.11 24.35
CA ASP A 133 21.69 17.83 24.94
C ASP A 133 20.99 16.60 24.34
N ASN A 134 20.87 16.56 23.02
CA ASN A 134 20.18 15.47 22.32
C ASN A 134 18.63 15.46 22.49
N ASN A 135 18.03 16.46 23.08
CA ASN A 135 16.58 16.60 23.14
C ASN A 135 16.11 17.67 22.15
N ILE A 136 15.00 17.39 21.46
CA ILE A 136 14.40 18.26 20.47
C ILE A 136 13.08 18.78 21.07
N TYR A 137 13.04 20.07 21.33
CA TYR A 137 11.87 20.73 21.92
C TYR A 137 11.07 21.45 20.84
N GLY A 138 9.77 21.38 20.93
CA GLY A 138 8.88 22.05 20.02
C GLY A 138 7.63 22.57 20.68
N LYS A 139 6.97 23.51 20.00
CA LYS A 139 5.67 24.05 20.37
C LYS A 139 4.62 23.55 19.39
N VAL A 140 3.54 22.98 19.88
CA VAL A 140 2.41 22.53 19.06
C VAL A 140 1.70 23.75 18.48
N LEU A 141 1.62 23.83 17.16
CA LEU A 141 0.85 24.86 16.44
C LEU A 141 -0.58 24.38 16.20
N GLU A 142 -0.74 23.11 15.80
CA GLU A 142 -2.04 22.46 15.60
C GLU A 142 -2.06 21.16 16.39
N GLY A 143 -2.94 21.09 17.38
CA GLY A 143 -3.09 19.96 18.27
C GLY A 143 -3.88 18.80 17.62
N GLY A 144 -3.71 17.60 18.17
CA GLY A 144 -4.37 16.41 17.66
C GLY A 144 -4.00 15.15 18.40
N THR A 145 -4.13 14.01 17.75
CA THR A 145 -3.85 12.70 18.34
C THR A 145 -2.73 11.98 17.59
N ILE A 146 -1.67 11.61 18.30
CA ILE A 146 -0.54 10.83 17.78
C ILE A 146 -0.69 9.37 18.18
N LYS A 147 -0.47 8.45 17.25
CA LYS A 147 -0.38 7.01 17.47
C LYS A 147 1.03 6.49 17.22
N SER A 148 1.31 5.25 17.62
CA SER A 148 2.58 4.57 17.32
C SER A 148 2.80 4.37 15.83
N ASN A 149 4.06 4.40 15.42
CA ASN A 149 4.52 4.10 14.06
C ASN A 149 3.92 5.02 12.96
N LYS A 150 3.69 6.30 13.31
CA LYS A 150 3.17 7.30 12.37
C LYS A 150 4.30 8.08 11.73
N GLY A 151 4.15 8.39 10.43
CA GLY A 151 5.12 9.17 9.68
C GLY A 151 5.29 10.57 10.26
N ILE A 152 6.53 11.03 10.25
CA ILE A 152 6.94 12.40 10.60
C ILE A 152 7.57 13.00 9.34
N ALA A 153 7.03 14.13 8.88
CA ALA A 153 7.58 14.92 7.79
C ALA A 153 8.08 16.27 8.30
N LEU A 154 9.13 16.78 7.69
CA LEU A 154 9.65 18.12 7.90
C LEU A 154 9.26 19.00 6.70
N ASP A 155 9.09 20.30 6.91
CA ASP A 155 8.77 21.27 5.86
C ASP A 155 9.94 21.56 4.90
N ARG A 156 11.08 20.95 5.16
CA ARG A 156 12.27 20.97 4.29
C ARG A 156 12.71 19.56 3.89
N GLU A 157 13.51 19.50 2.84
CA GLU A 157 14.14 18.27 2.40
C GLU A 157 15.12 17.72 3.45
N VAL A 158 14.99 16.41 3.71
CA VAL A 158 15.88 15.68 4.61
C VAL A 158 16.41 14.45 3.90
N LYS A 159 17.71 14.39 3.69
CA LYS A 159 18.36 13.21 3.11
C LYS A 159 18.44 12.09 4.12
N LEU A 160 17.68 11.05 3.89
CA LEU A 160 17.71 9.81 4.64
C LEU A 160 18.50 8.74 3.86
N PRO A 161 19.10 7.75 4.55
CA PRO A 161 19.72 6.61 3.86
C PRO A 161 18.64 5.84 3.09
N CYS A 162 18.99 5.27 1.92
CA CYS A 162 18.04 4.48 1.12
C CYS A 162 17.52 3.25 1.89
N PHE A 163 18.35 2.63 2.73
CA PHE A 163 18.02 1.42 3.48
C PHE A 163 18.18 1.63 4.98
N THR A 164 17.27 1.04 5.75
CA THR A 164 17.45 0.85 7.18
C THR A 164 18.42 -0.33 7.44
N GLU A 165 18.95 -0.43 8.66
CA GLU A 165 19.73 -1.61 9.05
C GLU A 165 18.94 -2.91 8.91
N LYS A 166 17.64 -2.84 9.19
CA LYS A 166 16.70 -3.94 9.01
C LYS A 166 16.58 -4.34 7.53
N ASP A 167 16.44 -3.38 6.63
CA ASP A 167 16.40 -3.65 5.20
C ASP A 167 17.67 -4.34 4.73
N ILE A 168 18.85 -3.86 5.15
CA ILE A 168 20.15 -4.47 4.81
C ILE A 168 20.21 -5.93 5.26
N GLN A 169 19.78 -6.22 6.49
CA GLN A 169 19.75 -7.60 7.00
C GLN A 169 18.80 -8.47 6.15
N ILE A 170 17.63 -7.97 5.82
CA ILE A 170 16.63 -8.68 5.02
C ILE A 170 17.09 -8.88 3.58
N LEU A 171 17.75 -7.90 2.94
CA LEU A 171 18.32 -8.06 1.59
C LEU A 171 19.36 -9.18 1.56
N LYS A 172 20.23 -9.27 2.57
CA LYS A 172 21.20 -10.38 2.72
C LYS A 172 20.52 -11.74 2.88
N ILE A 173 19.41 -11.81 3.63
CA ILE A 173 18.63 -13.05 3.77
C ILE A 173 17.92 -13.37 2.45
N SER A 174 17.37 -12.37 1.76
CA SER A 174 16.69 -12.50 0.46
C SER A 174 17.62 -13.06 -0.61
N ASN A 175 18.88 -12.63 -0.65
CA ASN A 175 19.89 -13.19 -1.52
C ASN A 175 20.08 -14.70 -1.27
N LYS A 176 20.21 -15.11 0.00
CA LYS A 176 20.33 -16.53 0.37
C LYS A 176 19.09 -17.36 0.01
N LEU A 177 17.91 -16.76 0.08
CA LEU A 177 16.61 -17.37 -0.29
C LEU A 177 16.31 -17.33 -1.79
N LYS A 178 17.21 -16.73 -2.60
CA LYS A 178 17.06 -16.57 -4.06
C LYS A 178 15.77 -15.87 -4.47
N ILE A 179 15.39 -14.83 -3.70
CA ILE A 179 14.24 -13.96 -4.01
C ILE A 179 14.47 -13.23 -5.32
N LYS A 180 13.51 -13.27 -6.23
CA LYS A 180 13.65 -12.74 -7.59
C LYS A 180 13.12 -11.33 -7.78
N THR A 181 12.28 -10.83 -6.86
CA THR A 181 11.65 -9.51 -6.98
C THR A 181 11.59 -8.84 -5.61
N ILE A 182 11.97 -7.57 -5.55
CA ILE A 182 11.96 -6.73 -4.36
C ILE A 182 11.16 -5.46 -4.66
N PHE A 183 10.31 -5.04 -3.73
CA PHE A 183 9.70 -3.71 -3.73
C PHE A 183 10.60 -2.78 -2.91
N LEU A 184 11.07 -1.70 -3.52
CA LEU A 184 11.96 -0.73 -2.89
C LEU A 184 11.17 0.50 -2.47
N SER A 185 10.93 0.65 -1.16
CA SER A 185 10.24 1.81 -0.59
C SER A 185 11.09 3.07 -0.63
N PHE A 186 10.43 4.22 -0.80
CA PHE A 186 11.03 5.56 -0.82
C PHE A 186 12.22 5.69 -1.78
N CYS A 187 12.12 5.04 -2.96
CA CYS A 187 13.11 5.20 -4.00
C CYS A 187 13.14 6.66 -4.45
N SER A 188 14.24 7.35 -4.20
CA SER A 188 14.41 8.78 -4.47
C SER A 188 15.30 9.06 -5.68
N GLN A 189 16.15 8.11 -6.06
CA GLN A 189 17.07 8.23 -7.19
C GLN A 189 17.43 6.85 -7.79
N SER A 190 17.85 6.81 -9.04
CA SER A 190 18.22 5.57 -9.74
C SER A 190 19.36 4.81 -9.03
N ASN A 191 20.28 5.53 -8.39
CA ASN A 191 21.36 4.90 -7.60
C ASN A 191 20.86 4.02 -6.45
N ASP A 192 19.68 4.27 -5.89
CA ASP A 192 19.09 3.45 -4.84
C ASP A 192 18.86 2.01 -5.32
N ILE A 193 18.43 1.87 -6.58
CA ILE A 193 18.23 0.58 -7.24
C ILE A 193 19.57 -0.11 -7.48
N VAL A 194 20.56 0.64 -7.96
CA VAL A 194 21.92 0.13 -8.16
C VAL A 194 22.53 -0.37 -6.85
N GLN A 195 22.34 0.37 -5.75
CA GLN A 195 22.82 -0.04 -4.43
C GLN A 195 22.07 -1.29 -3.91
N LEU A 196 20.76 -1.41 -4.15
CA LEU A 196 20.00 -2.61 -3.80
C LEU A 196 20.57 -3.85 -4.51
N ARG A 197 20.81 -3.75 -5.81
CA ARG A 197 21.30 -4.86 -6.62
C ARG A 197 22.65 -5.40 -6.15
N LYS A 198 23.49 -4.60 -5.52
CA LYS A 198 24.79 -5.04 -4.95
C LYS A 198 24.65 -6.08 -3.82
N TYR A 199 23.48 -6.23 -3.21
CA TYR A 199 23.23 -7.26 -2.20
C TYR A 199 22.94 -8.64 -2.81
N PHE A 200 22.83 -8.75 -4.14
CA PHE A 200 22.47 -9.99 -4.85
C PHE A 200 23.60 -10.44 -5.79
N ASP A 201 23.84 -11.75 -5.78
CA ASP A 201 24.83 -12.42 -6.65
C ASP A 201 24.19 -12.93 -7.97
N TYR A 202 22.95 -12.53 -8.24
CA TYR A 202 22.16 -12.84 -9.43
C TYR A 202 21.25 -11.65 -9.79
N PRO A 203 20.73 -11.60 -11.03
CA PRO A 203 19.79 -10.54 -11.42
C PRO A 203 18.52 -10.58 -10.57
N VAL A 204 18.20 -9.49 -9.88
CA VAL A 204 16.98 -9.29 -9.09
C VAL A 204 16.16 -8.18 -9.71
N LYS A 205 14.84 -8.40 -9.84
CA LYS A 205 13.89 -7.37 -10.28
C LYS A 205 13.59 -6.42 -9.13
N VAL A 206 13.62 -5.13 -9.41
CA VAL A 206 13.32 -4.07 -8.46
C VAL A 206 12.10 -3.30 -8.92
N ILE A 207 11.04 -3.33 -8.11
CA ILE A 207 9.87 -2.46 -8.27
C ILE A 207 10.11 -1.25 -7.38
N ALA A 208 10.44 -0.13 -7.99
CA ALA A 208 10.71 1.12 -7.27
C ALA A 208 9.40 1.82 -6.88
N LYS A 209 9.25 2.13 -5.59
CA LYS A 209 8.06 2.80 -5.07
C LYS A 209 8.27 4.30 -5.07
N ILE A 210 7.39 5.01 -5.76
CA ILE A 210 7.37 6.48 -5.80
C ILE A 210 6.43 6.95 -4.69
N GLU A 211 7.03 7.42 -3.61
CA GLU A 211 6.38 7.73 -2.33
C GLU A 211 6.75 9.12 -1.79
N SER A 212 7.56 9.88 -2.55
CA SER A 212 8.07 11.18 -2.14
C SER A 212 8.17 12.15 -3.32
N LYS A 213 8.26 13.44 -3.00
CA LYS A 213 8.51 14.50 -3.97
C LYS A 213 9.80 14.26 -4.75
N GLU A 214 10.87 13.81 -4.08
CA GLU A 214 12.17 13.56 -4.71
C GLU A 214 12.07 12.40 -5.72
N GLY A 215 11.36 11.31 -5.37
CA GLY A 215 11.07 10.23 -6.31
C GLY A 215 10.29 10.69 -7.55
N LEU A 216 9.36 11.66 -7.40
CA LEU A 216 8.65 12.27 -8.52
C LEU A 216 9.59 13.12 -9.41
N ILE A 217 10.51 13.86 -8.81
CA ILE A 217 11.46 14.70 -9.56
C ILE A 217 12.40 13.82 -10.40
N ASN A 218 12.87 12.71 -9.85
CA ASN A 218 13.83 11.80 -10.48
C ASN A 218 13.15 10.61 -11.20
N LEU A 219 11.85 10.71 -11.48
CA LEU A 219 11.01 9.63 -11.99
C LEU A 219 11.58 8.92 -13.22
N ILE A 220 12.05 9.69 -14.22
CA ILE A 220 12.55 9.14 -15.48
C ILE A 220 13.83 8.33 -15.25
N ASP A 221 14.79 8.86 -14.48
CA ASP A 221 16.03 8.16 -14.16
C ASP A 221 15.76 6.88 -13.35
N ILE A 222 14.83 6.94 -12.40
CA ILE A 222 14.38 5.80 -11.62
C ILE A 222 13.73 4.76 -12.54
N SER A 223 12.85 5.18 -13.46
CA SER A 223 12.13 4.28 -14.35
C SER A 223 13.02 3.58 -15.37
N ASN A 224 14.10 4.23 -15.81
CA ASN A 224 15.09 3.63 -16.69
C ASN A 224 15.90 2.52 -16.00
N GLU A 225 16.12 2.63 -14.69
CA GLU A 225 16.87 1.64 -13.91
C GLU A 225 15.98 0.55 -13.30
N ALA A 226 14.71 0.85 -13.02
CA ALA A 226 13.78 -0.08 -12.36
C ALA A 226 13.16 -1.11 -13.32
N ASP A 227 12.82 -2.27 -12.81
CA ASP A 227 12.01 -3.28 -13.53
C ASP A 227 10.50 -3.02 -13.43
N GLY A 228 10.10 -2.03 -12.66
CA GLY A 228 8.75 -1.53 -12.50
C GLY A 228 8.67 -0.36 -11.54
N ILE A 229 7.65 0.46 -11.72
CA ILE A 229 7.33 1.59 -10.85
C ILE A 229 6.05 1.25 -10.08
N LEU A 230 6.01 1.57 -8.79
CA LEU A 230 4.80 1.48 -7.99
C LEU A 230 4.46 2.85 -7.41
N ILE A 231 3.28 3.34 -7.71
CA ILE A 231 2.73 4.57 -7.10
C ILE A 231 2.03 4.16 -5.81
N ASP A 232 2.64 4.46 -4.65
CA ASP A 232 1.96 4.30 -3.37
C ASP A 232 1.27 5.61 -2.99
N ARG A 233 -0.02 5.70 -3.31
CA ARG A 233 -0.80 6.95 -3.16
C ARG A 233 -0.90 7.40 -1.71
N GLY A 234 -0.88 6.44 -0.77
CA GLY A 234 -0.92 6.72 0.65
C GLY A 234 0.33 7.45 1.13
N ASP A 235 1.50 6.87 0.87
CA ASP A 235 2.76 7.47 1.32
C ASP A 235 3.09 8.74 0.51
N LEU A 236 2.79 8.78 -0.78
CA LEU A 236 2.98 9.97 -1.63
C LEU A 236 2.15 11.17 -1.16
N SER A 237 0.99 10.95 -0.54
CA SER A 237 0.13 12.02 -0.03
C SER A 237 0.71 12.79 1.16
N ARG A 238 1.88 12.38 1.69
CA ARG A 238 2.62 13.15 2.69
C ARG A 238 3.28 14.38 2.10
N ASP A 239 3.75 14.27 0.86
CA ASP A 239 4.49 15.33 0.15
C ASP A 239 3.64 16.02 -0.91
N VAL A 240 2.63 15.33 -1.43
CA VAL A 240 1.72 15.82 -2.47
C VAL A 240 0.32 15.99 -1.87
N PRO A 241 -0.27 17.19 -1.91
CA PRO A 241 -1.64 17.42 -1.44
C PRO A 241 -2.63 16.42 -2.03
N LEU A 242 -3.59 15.98 -1.22
CA LEU A 242 -4.51 14.89 -1.57
C LEU A 242 -5.24 15.13 -2.90
N GLU A 243 -5.69 16.36 -3.14
CA GLU A 243 -6.38 16.77 -4.37
C GLU A 243 -5.47 16.75 -5.60
N LYS A 244 -4.15 16.68 -5.44
CA LYS A 244 -3.16 16.59 -6.51
C LYS A 244 -2.70 15.17 -6.81
N ILE A 245 -3.02 14.20 -5.96
CA ILE A 245 -2.62 12.78 -6.15
C ILE A 245 -3.12 12.22 -7.49
N PRO A 246 -4.37 12.44 -7.94
CA PRO A 246 -4.80 11.94 -9.25
C PRO A 246 -3.97 12.50 -10.41
N PHE A 247 -3.60 13.78 -10.35
CA PHE A 247 -2.76 14.43 -11.38
C PHE A 247 -1.31 13.90 -11.34
N ALA A 248 -0.77 13.64 -10.16
CA ALA A 248 0.55 13.01 -10.01
C ALA A 248 0.54 11.59 -10.60
N GLN A 249 -0.51 10.81 -10.35
CA GLN A 249 -0.68 9.48 -10.94
C GLN A 249 -0.74 9.55 -12.47
N GLU A 250 -1.55 10.45 -13.05
CA GLU A 250 -1.65 10.63 -14.50
C GLU A 250 -0.30 11.03 -15.12
N LYS A 251 0.41 11.98 -14.48
CA LYS A 251 1.75 12.40 -14.88
C LYS A 251 2.72 11.21 -14.88
N ILE A 252 2.79 10.41 -13.81
CA ILE A 252 3.67 9.25 -13.74
C ILE A 252 3.33 8.26 -14.85
N LEU A 253 2.06 7.92 -15.03
CA LEU A 253 1.62 6.98 -16.08
C LEU A 253 2.02 7.47 -17.49
N SER A 254 1.90 8.77 -17.76
CA SER A 254 2.25 9.35 -19.07
C SER A 254 3.76 9.41 -19.31
N GLU A 255 4.54 9.84 -18.33
CA GLU A 255 6.00 9.98 -18.46
C GLU A 255 6.72 8.63 -18.54
N VAL A 256 6.36 7.69 -17.66
CA VAL A 256 6.98 6.35 -17.62
C VAL A 256 6.63 5.51 -18.86
N LYS A 257 5.57 5.87 -19.58
CA LYS A 257 5.22 5.20 -20.84
C LYS A 257 6.38 5.24 -21.85
N SER A 258 7.17 6.30 -21.87
CA SER A 258 8.32 6.47 -22.79
C SER A 258 9.46 5.49 -22.51
N THR A 259 9.62 5.03 -21.25
CA THR A 259 10.66 4.06 -20.86
C THR A 259 10.22 2.61 -21.06
N GLY A 260 8.92 2.36 -21.25
CA GLY A 260 8.34 1.02 -21.35
C GLY A 260 8.27 0.27 -20.02
N THR A 261 8.62 0.91 -18.92
CA THR A 261 8.63 0.32 -17.57
C THR A 261 7.21 0.15 -17.06
N PRO A 262 6.82 -1.03 -16.56
CA PRO A 262 5.46 -1.26 -16.04
C PRO A 262 5.18 -0.41 -14.80
N VAL A 263 3.97 0.18 -14.74
CA VAL A 263 3.52 0.98 -13.58
C VAL A 263 2.42 0.25 -12.85
N PHE A 264 2.57 0.15 -11.52
CA PHE A 264 1.61 -0.40 -10.59
C PHE A 264 1.03 0.70 -9.70
N ILE A 265 -0.21 0.54 -9.28
CA ILE A 265 -0.87 1.50 -8.38
C ILE A 265 -1.28 0.78 -7.11
N ALA A 266 -0.96 1.38 -5.96
CA ALA A 266 -1.27 0.87 -4.64
C ALA A 266 -2.08 1.88 -3.81
N THR A 267 -2.72 1.35 -2.79
CA THR A 267 -3.39 2.07 -1.70
C THR A 267 -4.75 2.64 -2.09
N ASN A 268 -5.73 2.44 -1.23
CA ASN A 268 -7.11 2.93 -1.32
C ASN A 268 -7.83 2.50 -2.62
N LEU A 269 -7.58 1.26 -3.07
CA LEU A 269 -8.25 0.72 -4.26
C LEU A 269 -9.67 0.23 -3.96
N MET A 270 -9.83 -0.50 -2.85
CA MET A 270 -11.11 -1.03 -2.36
C MET A 270 -11.16 -0.94 -0.83
N GLU A 271 -10.86 0.21 -0.25
CA GLU A 271 -10.77 0.43 1.19
C GLU A 271 -12.07 0.09 1.91
N ASN A 272 -13.23 0.34 1.27
CA ASN A 272 -14.53 -0.06 1.80
C ASN A 272 -14.61 -1.56 2.09
N MET A 273 -13.89 -2.39 1.33
CA MET A 273 -13.87 -3.84 1.52
C MET A 273 -13.02 -4.32 2.70
N ILE A 274 -12.32 -3.43 3.39
CA ILE A 274 -11.71 -3.77 4.69
C ILE A 274 -12.79 -4.24 5.67
N THR A 275 -13.96 -3.60 5.64
CA THR A 275 -15.08 -3.90 6.56
C THR A 275 -16.33 -4.40 5.87
N ASN A 276 -16.59 -4.02 4.63
CA ASN A 276 -17.79 -4.33 3.86
C ASN A 276 -17.51 -5.35 2.75
N PHE A 277 -18.52 -6.12 2.36
CA PHE A 277 -18.38 -7.19 1.36
C PHE A 277 -18.21 -6.69 -0.07
N LYS A 278 -18.64 -5.47 -0.37
CA LYS A 278 -18.62 -4.90 -1.72
C LYS A 278 -17.84 -3.58 -1.72
N PRO A 279 -17.12 -3.26 -2.81
CA PRO A 279 -16.53 -1.94 -2.99
C PRO A 279 -17.60 -0.91 -3.30
N THR A 280 -17.26 0.36 -3.18
CA THR A 280 -18.07 1.48 -3.63
C THR A 280 -17.98 1.63 -5.15
N ARG A 281 -18.94 2.36 -5.75
CA ARG A 281 -18.89 2.71 -7.18
C ARG A 281 -17.68 3.60 -7.50
N ALA A 282 -17.29 4.48 -6.58
CA ALA A 282 -16.13 5.35 -6.74
C ALA A 282 -14.82 4.53 -6.80
N GLU A 283 -14.66 3.52 -5.95
CA GLU A 283 -13.51 2.62 -5.97
C GLU A 283 -13.43 1.81 -7.27
N ILE A 284 -14.55 1.29 -7.76
CA ILE A 284 -14.58 0.61 -9.06
C ILE A 284 -14.17 1.56 -10.20
N ASN A 285 -14.68 2.80 -10.18
CA ASN A 285 -14.33 3.80 -11.18
C ASN A 285 -12.85 4.17 -11.15
N ASP A 286 -12.27 4.33 -9.96
CA ASP A 286 -10.83 4.61 -9.78
C ASP A 286 -9.97 3.46 -10.35
N ILE A 287 -10.32 2.20 -10.06
CA ILE A 287 -9.65 1.02 -10.61
C ILE A 287 -9.69 1.02 -12.14
N VAL A 288 -10.87 1.21 -12.73
CA VAL A 288 -11.06 1.21 -14.19
C VAL A 288 -10.28 2.36 -14.82
N THR A 289 -10.35 3.56 -14.25
CA THR A 289 -9.63 4.75 -14.73
C THR A 289 -8.12 4.54 -14.67
N SER A 290 -7.62 3.98 -13.57
CA SER A 290 -6.19 3.67 -13.39
C SER A 290 -5.67 2.69 -14.45
N LEU A 291 -6.41 1.60 -14.70
CA LEU A 291 -6.03 0.58 -15.68
C LEU A 291 -6.13 1.10 -17.12
N ASN A 292 -7.16 1.90 -17.45
CA ASN A 292 -7.32 2.53 -18.75
C ASN A 292 -6.27 3.64 -18.98
N GLY A 293 -5.84 4.33 -17.92
CA GLY A 293 -4.75 5.30 -17.94
C GLY A 293 -3.37 4.70 -18.21
N GLY A 294 -3.26 3.37 -18.21
CA GLY A 294 -2.02 2.67 -18.59
C GLY A 294 -1.34 1.90 -17.47
N ALA A 295 -1.90 1.83 -16.27
CA ALA A 295 -1.36 0.97 -15.22
C ALA A 295 -1.34 -0.50 -15.67
N GLN A 296 -0.20 -1.17 -15.46
CA GLN A 296 -0.03 -2.59 -15.77
C GLN A 296 -0.47 -3.50 -14.62
N GLY A 297 -0.77 -2.96 -13.46
CA GLY A 297 -1.29 -3.76 -12.37
C GLY A 297 -1.67 -2.95 -11.15
N LEU A 298 -2.30 -3.63 -10.21
CA LEU A 298 -2.84 -3.03 -9.00
C LEU A 298 -2.40 -3.82 -7.77
N VAL A 299 -2.14 -3.13 -6.67
CA VAL A 299 -1.65 -3.69 -5.42
C VAL A 299 -2.69 -3.54 -4.33
N LEU A 300 -3.28 -4.66 -3.94
CA LEU A 300 -4.15 -4.73 -2.76
C LEU A 300 -3.29 -4.71 -1.50
N ALA A 301 -3.53 -3.75 -0.63
CA ALA A 301 -2.77 -3.48 0.59
C ALA A 301 -3.55 -3.87 1.85
N ALA A 302 -4.21 -2.93 2.51
CA ALA A 302 -4.99 -3.15 3.71
C ALA A 302 -6.18 -4.11 3.47
N GLU A 303 -6.78 -4.06 2.29
CA GLU A 303 -7.91 -4.87 1.86
C GLU A 303 -7.65 -6.37 2.03
N THR A 304 -6.40 -6.79 1.75
CA THR A 304 -6.00 -8.20 1.85
C THR A 304 -5.17 -8.50 3.10
N ALA A 305 -4.48 -7.51 3.66
CA ALA A 305 -3.63 -7.70 4.84
C ALA A 305 -4.45 -7.78 6.14
N ILE A 306 -5.46 -6.94 6.30
CA ILE A 306 -6.29 -6.81 7.52
C ILE A 306 -7.78 -6.82 7.25
N GLY A 307 -8.21 -6.76 5.98
CA GLY A 307 -9.61 -6.74 5.59
C GLY A 307 -10.34 -8.05 5.85
N LYS A 308 -11.65 -7.98 6.00
CA LYS A 308 -12.52 -9.14 6.27
C LYS A 308 -12.70 -10.06 5.05
N TYR A 309 -12.48 -9.56 3.85
CA TYR A 309 -12.84 -10.26 2.60
C TYR A 309 -11.68 -10.34 1.59
N PRO A 310 -10.47 -10.82 1.98
CA PRO A 310 -9.27 -10.76 1.15
C PRO A 310 -9.43 -11.50 -0.19
N ILE A 311 -10.13 -12.63 -0.21
CA ILE A 311 -10.34 -13.42 -1.43
C ILE A 311 -11.29 -12.70 -2.39
N GLU A 312 -12.35 -12.09 -1.87
CA GLU A 312 -13.34 -11.37 -2.68
C GLU A 312 -12.75 -10.10 -3.31
N CYS A 313 -11.81 -9.42 -2.62
CA CYS A 313 -11.06 -8.31 -3.20
C CYS A 313 -10.30 -8.75 -4.47
N VAL A 314 -9.59 -9.88 -4.40
CA VAL A 314 -8.88 -10.44 -5.57
C VAL A 314 -9.85 -10.82 -6.68
N ARG A 315 -10.97 -11.46 -6.36
CA ARG A 315 -11.98 -11.87 -7.33
C ARG A 315 -12.61 -10.69 -8.07
N ILE A 316 -12.99 -9.64 -7.33
CA ILE A 316 -13.57 -8.44 -7.93
C ILE A 316 -12.56 -7.78 -8.85
N LEU A 317 -11.31 -7.60 -8.40
CA LEU A 317 -10.26 -7.03 -9.22
C LEU A 317 -9.98 -7.85 -10.47
N SER A 318 -9.92 -9.19 -10.34
CA SER A 318 -9.74 -10.10 -11.49
C SER A 318 -10.88 -9.99 -12.50
N ARG A 319 -12.13 -9.81 -12.05
CA ARG A 319 -13.28 -9.59 -12.96
C ARG A 319 -13.16 -8.25 -13.67
N ILE A 320 -12.84 -7.17 -12.96
CA ILE A 320 -12.67 -5.85 -13.59
C ILE A 320 -11.58 -5.89 -14.67
N ILE A 321 -10.44 -6.53 -14.37
CA ILE A 321 -9.35 -6.70 -15.33
C ILE A 321 -9.82 -7.49 -16.57
N HIS A 322 -10.58 -8.54 -16.34
CA HIS A 322 -11.12 -9.33 -17.46
C HIS A 322 -12.03 -8.51 -18.37
N GLU A 323 -12.96 -7.72 -17.80
CA GLU A 323 -13.84 -6.86 -18.57
C GLU A 323 -13.06 -5.81 -19.40
N ILE A 324 -11.97 -5.28 -18.84
CA ILE A 324 -11.10 -4.34 -19.55
C ILE A 324 -10.33 -5.04 -20.67
N ASP A 325 -9.79 -6.23 -20.43
CA ASP A 325 -8.95 -6.95 -21.39
C ASP A 325 -9.78 -7.53 -22.56
N THR A 326 -10.98 -8.01 -22.30
CA THR A 326 -11.89 -8.55 -23.35
C THR A 326 -12.62 -7.45 -24.10
N GLY A 327 -12.85 -6.30 -23.49
CA GLY A 327 -13.65 -5.21 -24.06
C GLY A 327 -15.13 -5.57 -24.27
N GLU A 328 -15.59 -6.70 -23.72
CA GLU A 328 -16.97 -7.21 -23.88
C GLU A 328 -18.04 -6.20 -23.41
N VAL A 329 -17.73 -5.43 -22.35
CA VAL A 329 -18.63 -4.39 -21.81
C VAL A 329 -18.92 -3.28 -22.82
N ARG A 330 -18.15 -3.12 -23.88
CA ARG A 330 -18.44 -2.15 -24.95
C ARG A 330 -19.60 -2.59 -25.85
N ASN A 331 -20.02 -3.85 -25.77
CA ASN A 331 -21.19 -4.37 -26.44
C ASN A 331 -22.37 -4.38 -25.46
N ASN A 332 -23.44 -3.63 -25.76
CA ASN A 332 -24.65 -3.48 -24.92
C ASN A 332 -25.25 -4.80 -24.44
N GLN A 333 -25.09 -5.90 -25.21
CA GLN A 333 -25.59 -7.22 -24.82
C GLN A 333 -24.96 -7.78 -23.56
N TYR A 334 -23.70 -7.43 -23.27
CA TYR A 334 -22.94 -7.93 -22.10
C TYR A 334 -23.08 -7.06 -20.86
N LEU A 335 -23.59 -5.82 -20.96
CA LEU A 335 -23.80 -4.95 -19.80
C LEU A 335 -24.79 -5.54 -18.78
N PHE A 336 -25.71 -6.37 -19.25
CA PHE A 336 -26.79 -6.95 -18.44
C PHE A 336 -26.59 -8.45 -18.15
N SER A 337 -25.56 -9.08 -18.73
CA SER A 337 -25.28 -10.48 -18.46
C SER A 337 -24.64 -10.63 -17.06
N LEU A 338 -25.23 -11.48 -16.24
CA LEU A 338 -24.53 -11.97 -15.05
C LEU A 338 -23.31 -12.80 -15.52
N PRO A 339 -22.17 -12.75 -14.82
CA PRO A 339 -21.02 -13.58 -15.17
C PRO A 339 -21.46 -15.05 -15.18
N SER A 340 -21.67 -15.60 -16.38
CA SER A 340 -21.88 -17.02 -16.52
C SER A 340 -20.61 -17.77 -16.09
N ASP A 341 -20.75 -18.76 -15.23
CA ASP A 341 -19.84 -19.88 -15.01
C ASP A 341 -18.48 -19.61 -14.37
N ARG A 342 -18.33 -18.63 -13.53
CA ARG A 342 -17.17 -18.61 -12.65
C ARG A 342 -17.54 -19.23 -11.32
N VAL A 343 -16.98 -20.43 -11.13
CA VAL A 343 -17.05 -21.25 -9.92
C VAL A 343 -17.20 -20.37 -8.67
N ILE A 344 -18.45 -20.18 -8.27
CA ILE A 344 -18.79 -19.71 -6.94
C ILE A 344 -18.64 -20.96 -6.08
N GLU A 345 -17.42 -21.20 -5.59
CA GLU A 345 -17.30 -22.19 -4.51
C GLU A 345 -18.09 -21.70 -3.32
N PRO A 346 -19.07 -22.45 -2.84
CA PRO A 346 -20.00 -22.00 -1.83
C PRO A 346 -19.33 -21.96 -0.46
N HIS A 347 -19.06 -20.76 0.05
CA HIS A 347 -19.07 -20.56 1.48
C HIS A 347 -20.44 -20.03 1.86
N GLY A 348 -21.29 -20.88 2.42
CA GLY A 348 -22.69 -20.60 2.73
C GLY A 348 -23.68 -21.11 1.68
N GLY A 349 -23.45 -22.29 1.13
CA GLY A 349 -24.10 -22.87 -0.03
C GLY A 349 -25.63 -23.06 -0.02
N LYS A 350 -26.35 -22.69 1.03
CA LYS A 350 -27.82 -22.78 1.03
C LYS A 350 -28.52 -21.50 0.56
N LEU A 351 -27.96 -20.32 0.84
CA LEU A 351 -28.59 -19.05 0.50
C LEU A 351 -28.42 -18.67 -0.98
N ILE A 352 -27.31 -19.05 -1.62
CA ILE A 352 -27.04 -18.69 -3.04
C ILE A 352 -27.80 -19.61 -3.99
N GLN A 353 -27.94 -20.91 -3.68
CA GLN A 353 -28.76 -21.81 -4.46
C GLN A 353 -30.25 -21.43 -4.40
N GLN A 354 -30.74 -20.95 -3.27
CA GLN A 354 -32.10 -20.45 -3.13
C GLN A 354 -32.33 -19.17 -3.97
N TYR A 355 -31.36 -18.26 -4.01
CA TYR A 355 -31.46 -17.03 -4.80
C TYR A 355 -31.42 -17.29 -6.33
N ILE A 356 -30.64 -18.26 -6.79
CA ILE A 356 -30.60 -18.67 -8.20
C ILE A 356 -31.90 -19.41 -8.59
N SER A 357 -32.42 -20.31 -7.76
CA SER A 357 -33.65 -21.01 -8.01
C SER A 357 -34.90 -20.10 -7.99
N GLU A 358 -34.90 -19.08 -7.13
CA GLU A 358 -35.98 -18.07 -7.08
C GLU A 358 -35.91 -17.10 -8.26
N SER A 359 -34.71 -16.77 -8.79
CA SER A 359 -34.57 -15.92 -9.98
C SER A 359 -34.92 -16.63 -11.28
N GLU A 360 -34.67 -17.93 -11.39
CA GLU A 360 -35.09 -18.73 -12.56
C GLU A 360 -36.62 -18.90 -12.64
N ILE A 361 -37.32 -18.94 -11.50
CA ILE A 361 -38.79 -19.04 -11.46
C ILE A 361 -39.45 -17.73 -11.89
N THR A 362 -38.79 -16.57 -11.72
CA THR A 362 -39.33 -15.25 -12.04
C THR A 362 -39.16 -14.86 -13.51
N ILE A 363 -38.23 -15.49 -14.24
CA ILE A 363 -37.93 -15.16 -15.65
C ILE A 363 -38.95 -15.80 -16.63
N ASN A 364 -39.68 -16.83 -16.22
CA ASN A 364 -40.59 -17.56 -17.13
C ASN A 364 -42.07 -17.13 -17.11
N SER A 365 -42.47 -16.06 -16.45
CA SER A 365 -43.91 -15.75 -16.32
C SER A 365 -44.36 -14.28 -16.36
N THR A 366 -43.60 -13.32 -16.91
CA THR A 366 -44.20 -12.00 -17.18
C THR A 366 -43.42 -11.18 -18.21
N PRO A 367 -44.07 -10.59 -19.26
CA PRO A 367 -43.37 -9.66 -20.14
C PRO A 367 -43.08 -8.35 -19.43
N MET A 368 -41.81 -7.97 -19.44
CA MET A 368 -41.35 -6.70 -18.89
C MET A 368 -41.84 -5.53 -19.72
N ILE A 369 -43.02 -5.02 -19.43
CA ILE A 369 -43.44 -3.65 -19.75
C ILE A 369 -44.05 -3.05 -18.49
N SER A 370 -43.51 -1.91 -18.06
CA SER A 370 -43.93 -1.06 -16.93
C SER A 370 -43.31 -1.31 -15.57
N VAL A 371 -42.12 -0.83 -15.35
CA VAL A 371 -41.71 -0.15 -14.09
C VAL A 371 -40.60 0.87 -14.40
N PHE A 372 -40.88 1.92 -15.12
CA PHE A 372 -40.23 3.20 -15.04
C PHE A 372 -41.30 4.28 -15.02
N GLY A 373 -41.85 4.50 -13.85
CA GLY A 373 -42.71 5.63 -13.53
C GLY A 373 -42.49 5.99 -12.07
N HIS A 374 -41.92 7.17 -11.87
CA HIS A 374 -41.84 7.92 -10.61
C HIS A 374 -40.94 7.34 -9.48
N ILE A 375 -39.71 7.83 -9.36
CA ILE A 375 -39.29 8.92 -8.42
C ILE A 375 -37.88 9.32 -8.84
#